data_b70d2b6b49929776939c0f0534f61474
#
_entry.id   b70d2b6b49929776939c0f0534f61474
#
_cell.length_a   1.000
_cell.length_b   1.000
_cell.length_c   1.000
_cell.angle_alpha   90.00
_cell.angle_beta   90.00
_cell.angle_gamma   90.00
#
_symmetry.space_group_name_H-M   'P 1'
#
loop_
_entity.id
_entity.type
_entity.pdbx_description
1 polymer ?
#
loop_
_entity_poly.entity_id
_entity_poly.type
_entity_poly.pdbx_seq_one_letter_code
_entity_poly.pdbx_strand_id
1 'polypeptide(L)'
;MINVSQERKKQLDFIGLTDSELNLLNSHRFVFEQIVDKVVDRMYEHIGQIKELRTIIEGHSTIERLKETQRWYFLSLTDGVIDEPFIEKRIKIGLVHSHIGLNADYYLGTYMVYLDLATQYMQEFLPDNWYPVIHALTKMFNFDSQLVLEAYETKEKDTINEVVEEQELMLKAITEVSQKLTGMIDELHRNTQVISETAKETAASQELAHGLVNELNQEVQHIQKMGTLIRDISDQSHLLGLNAAIEAAHAGESGRGFEIVAGEIRKLATGSKKAMDQIQGVVDSIMTKLVQVSKESDNTTGNTERQVHSSKELIAFVAMMEGVSKDLKELQKKHV
;
A
#
# COMPACT_ATOMS: atom_id res chain seq x y z
N MET A 1 -34.63 -8.20 50.04
CA MET A 1 -33.37 -7.86 50.76
C MET A 1 -32.39 -7.33 49.75
N ILE A 2 -31.82 -6.13 50.04
CA ILE A 2 -30.82 -5.46 49.16
C ILE A 2 -29.44 -5.67 49.77
N ASN A 3 -28.56 -6.34 49.02
CA ASN A 3 -27.17 -6.65 49.44
C ASN A 3 -26.23 -6.37 48.24
N VAL A 4 -25.85 -5.10 48.06
CA VAL A 4 -25.08 -4.61 46.93
C VAL A 4 -23.99 -3.64 47.36
N SER A 5 -23.08 -3.27 46.46
CA SER A 5 -22.07 -2.23 46.70
C SER A 5 -22.69 -0.88 47.10
N GLN A 6 -21.90 0.01 47.71
CA GLN A 6 -22.38 1.34 48.09
C GLN A 6 -22.82 2.19 46.86
N GLU A 7 -22.18 1.98 45.75
CA GLU A 7 -22.52 2.67 44.49
C GLU A 7 -23.89 2.24 44.00
N ARG A 8 -24.14 0.94 43.94
CA ARG A 8 -25.45 0.35 43.57
C ARG A 8 -26.54 0.76 44.54
N LYS A 9 -26.21 0.86 45.83
CA LYS A 9 -27.17 1.32 46.83
C LYS A 9 -27.61 2.76 46.56
N LYS A 10 -26.69 3.68 46.17
CA LYS A 10 -27.05 5.03 45.80
C LYS A 10 -28.02 5.08 44.61
N GLN A 11 -27.83 4.21 43.61
CA GLN A 11 -28.75 4.10 42.45
C GLN A 11 -30.18 3.68 42.93
N LEU A 12 -30.23 2.66 43.77
CA LEU A 12 -31.52 2.17 44.34
C LEU A 12 -32.21 3.23 45.19
N ASP A 13 -31.46 3.90 46.07
CA ASP A 13 -31.96 4.97 46.93
C ASP A 13 -32.49 6.16 46.08
N PHE A 14 -31.82 6.52 44.97
CA PHE A 14 -32.23 7.58 44.07
C PHE A 14 -33.59 7.34 43.42
N ILE A 15 -33.84 6.11 42.98
CA ILE A 15 -35.13 5.70 42.39
C ILE A 15 -36.17 5.31 43.43
N GLY A 16 -35.80 5.30 44.68
CA GLY A 16 -36.68 4.92 45.80
C GLY A 16 -37.09 3.44 45.79
N LEU A 17 -36.22 2.57 45.31
CA LEU A 17 -36.40 1.11 45.37
C LEU A 17 -35.80 0.57 46.64
N THR A 18 -36.66 0.16 47.55
CA THR A 18 -36.30 -0.27 48.93
C THR A 18 -36.71 -1.71 49.18
N ASP A 19 -36.30 -2.26 50.32
CA ASP A 19 -36.76 -3.58 50.75
C ASP A 19 -38.29 -3.68 50.88
N SER A 20 -39.02 -2.55 51.09
CA SER A 20 -40.48 -2.51 51.13
C SER A 20 -41.08 -2.88 49.78
N GLU A 21 -40.58 -2.26 48.68
CA GLU A 21 -41.06 -2.59 47.33
C GLU A 21 -40.70 -4.03 46.95
N LEU A 22 -39.49 -4.51 47.31
CA LEU A 22 -39.10 -5.88 47.04
C LEU A 22 -40.01 -6.90 47.79
N ASN A 23 -40.31 -6.64 49.07
CA ASN A 23 -41.21 -7.46 49.83
C ASN A 23 -42.63 -7.45 49.28
N LEU A 24 -43.10 -6.27 48.82
CA LEU A 24 -44.39 -6.13 48.17
C LEU A 24 -44.50 -6.98 46.89
N LEU A 25 -43.50 -6.91 46.01
CA LEU A 25 -43.43 -7.74 44.81
C LEU A 25 -43.41 -9.22 45.14
N ASN A 26 -42.55 -9.61 46.12
CA ASN A 26 -42.41 -10.99 46.52
C ASN A 26 -43.71 -11.56 47.14
N SER A 27 -44.43 -10.79 47.98
CA SER A 27 -45.70 -11.22 48.58
C SER A 27 -46.81 -11.42 47.55
N HIS A 28 -46.71 -10.76 46.36
CA HIS A 28 -47.66 -10.89 45.24
C HIS A 28 -47.13 -11.80 44.12
N ARG A 29 -46.05 -12.51 44.31
CA ARG A 29 -45.44 -13.44 43.35
C ARG A 29 -46.46 -14.40 42.74
N PHE A 30 -47.38 -14.90 43.54
CA PHE A 30 -48.42 -15.82 43.08
C PHE A 30 -49.27 -15.27 41.94
N VAL A 31 -49.47 -13.93 41.89
CA VAL A 31 -50.21 -13.30 40.78
C VAL A 31 -49.32 -13.26 39.52
N PHE A 32 -48.02 -12.95 39.69
CA PHE A 32 -47.09 -12.98 38.58
C PHE A 32 -46.96 -14.37 37.94
N GLU A 33 -46.98 -15.42 38.77
CA GLU A 33 -46.99 -16.82 38.30
C GLU A 33 -48.28 -17.19 37.52
N GLN A 34 -49.44 -16.58 37.84
CA GLN A 34 -50.68 -16.79 37.12
C GLN A 34 -50.72 -16.03 35.78
N ILE A 35 -50.03 -14.90 35.65
CA ILE A 35 -50.13 -14.06 34.46
C ILE A 35 -48.93 -14.20 33.53
N VAL A 36 -47.79 -14.76 33.94
CA VAL A 36 -46.51 -14.77 33.23
C VAL A 36 -46.66 -15.34 31.81
N ASP A 37 -47.38 -16.44 31.62
CA ASP A 37 -47.56 -17.04 30.29
C ASP A 37 -48.32 -16.10 29.37
N LYS A 38 -49.40 -15.48 29.84
CA LYS A 38 -50.21 -14.53 29.04
C LYS A 38 -49.37 -13.26 28.70
N VAL A 39 -48.62 -12.76 29.66
CA VAL A 39 -47.76 -11.57 29.45
C VAL A 39 -46.66 -11.87 28.41
N VAL A 40 -45.97 -12.98 28.54
CA VAL A 40 -44.88 -13.36 27.63
C VAL A 40 -45.39 -13.68 26.23
N ASP A 41 -46.51 -14.38 26.12
CA ASP A 41 -47.11 -14.70 24.81
C ASP A 41 -47.50 -13.43 24.06
N ARG A 42 -48.25 -12.51 24.69
CA ARG A 42 -48.69 -11.26 24.08
C ARG A 42 -47.50 -10.32 23.76
N MET A 43 -46.48 -10.33 24.61
CA MET A 43 -45.26 -9.58 24.34
C MET A 43 -44.57 -10.07 23.05
N TYR A 44 -44.41 -11.39 22.87
CA TYR A 44 -43.81 -11.94 21.64
C TYR A 44 -44.69 -11.82 20.42
N GLU A 45 -46.03 -11.81 20.57
CA GLU A 45 -46.94 -11.43 19.50
C GLU A 45 -46.67 -9.99 19.04
N HIS A 46 -46.49 -9.05 19.97
CA HIS A 46 -46.18 -7.66 19.67
C HIS A 46 -44.79 -7.52 19.01
N ILE A 47 -43.75 -8.11 19.58
CA ILE A 47 -42.35 -8.11 19.05
C ILE A 47 -42.33 -8.72 17.65
N GLY A 48 -43.04 -9.82 17.41
CA GLY A 48 -43.10 -10.52 16.13
C GLY A 48 -43.74 -9.71 14.97
N GLN A 49 -44.44 -8.61 15.24
CA GLN A 49 -44.94 -7.68 14.22
C GLN A 49 -43.85 -6.77 13.66
N ILE A 50 -42.74 -6.59 14.39
CA ILE A 50 -41.60 -5.73 14.02
C ILE A 50 -40.58 -6.57 13.24
N LYS A 51 -40.42 -6.24 11.95
CA LYS A 51 -39.57 -7.03 11.03
C LYS A 51 -38.11 -7.14 11.52
N GLU A 52 -37.54 -6.05 11.99
CA GLU A 52 -36.14 -5.98 12.49
C GLU A 52 -35.94 -6.93 13.66
N LEU A 53 -36.83 -6.92 14.63
CA LEU A 53 -36.77 -7.79 15.82
C LEU A 53 -36.95 -9.27 15.44
N ARG A 54 -37.81 -9.57 14.50
CA ARG A 54 -38.02 -10.94 13.98
C ARG A 54 -36.73 -11.46 13.34
N THR A 55 -36.05 -10.65 12.52
CA THR A 55 -34.77 -11.03 11.89
C THR A 55 -33.70 -11.33 12.91
N ILE A 56 -33.59 -10.54 13.98
CA ILE A 56 -32.63 -10.79 15.08
C ILE A 56 -32.96 -12.10 15.79
N ILE A 57 -34.23 -12.33 16.09
CA ILE A 57 -34.68 -13.56 16.77
C ILE A 57 -34.35 -14.79 15.92
N GLU A 58 -34.74 -14.80 14.64
CA GLU A 58 -34.51 -15.92 13.72
C GLU A 58 -33.02 -16.20 13.51
N GLY A 59 -32.17 -15.18 13.58
CA GLY A 59 -30.71 -15.32 13.43
C GLY A 59 -30.00 -15.91 14.66
N HIS A 60 -30.57 -15.79 15.86
CA HIS A 60 -29.86 -16.10 17.12
C HIS A 60 -30.59 -17.07 18.04
N SER A 61 -31.92 -17.28 17.89
CA SER A 61 -32.71 -18.11 18.79
C SER A 61 -34.02 -18.60 18.15
N THR A 62 -34.90 -19.19 18.97
CA THR A 62 -36.30 -19.50 18.63
C THR A 62 -37.21 -18.81 19.61
N ILE A 63 -38.47 -18.51 19.17
CA ILE A 63 -39.46 -17.85 20.01
C ILE A 63 -39.77 -18.72 21.25
N GLU A 64 -39.84 -20.04 21.13
CA GLU A 64 -40.13 -20.97 22.22
C GLU A 64 -39.06 -20.86 23.34
N ARG A 65 -37.79 -20.92 22.95
CA ARG A 65 -36.66 -20.77 23.89
C ARG A 65 -36.64 -19.40 24.56
N LEU A 66 -36.92 -18.36 23.79
CA LEU A 66 -36.96 -16.99 24.32
C LEU A 66 -38.15 -16.83 25.30
N LYS A 67 -39.32 -17.40 25.02
CA LYS A 67 -40.46 -17.39 25.95
C LYS A 67 -40.10 -18.04 27.29
N GLU A 68 -39.38 -19.17 27.30
CA GLU A 68 -38.92 -19.80 28.53
C GLU A 68 -37.98 -18.89 29.34
N THR A 69 -37.02 -18.24 28.65
CA THR A 69 -36.11 -17.29 29.27
C THR A 69 -36.83 -16.09 29.84
N GLN A 70 -37.85 -15.58 29.13
CA GLN A 70 -38.62 -14.40 29.54
C GLN A 70 -39.56 -14.72 30.71
N ARG A 71 -40.11 -15.93 30.79
CA ARG A 71 -40.85 -16.36 31.97
C ARG A 71 -39.98 -16.31 33.23
N TRP A 72 -38.78 -16.90 33.14
CA TRP A 72 -37.83 -16.83 34.22
C TRP A 72 -37.45 -15.36 34.56
N TYR A 73 -37.19 -14.55 33.54
CA TYR A 73 -36.82 -13.15 33.73
C TYR A 73 -37.90 -12.37 34.44
N PHE A 74 -39.17 -12.44 33.99
CA PHE A 74 -40.31 -11.73 34.56
C PHE A 74 -40.56 -12.17 36.03
N LEU A 75 -40.51 -13.45 36.31
CA LEU A 75 -40.66 -13.96 37.67
C LEU A 75 -39.55 -13.59 38.61
N SER A 76 -38.31 -13.47 38.09
CA SER A 76 -37.14 -13.07 38.88
C SER A 76 -37.22 -11.63 39.41
N LEU A 77 -38.06 -10.78 38.84
CA LEU A 77 -38.32 -9.42 39.36
C LEU A 77 -39.10 -9.47 40.70
N THR A 78 -39.68 -10.63 41.06
CA THR A 78 -40.46 -10.84 42.28
C THR A 78 -39.72 -11.70 43.29
N ASP A 79 -38.46 -12.00 43.09
CA ASP A 79 -37.65 -12.84 44.02
C ASP A 79 -37.40 -12.16 45.37
N GLY A 80 -37.61 -10.86 45.47
CA GLY A 80 -37.47 -10.10 46.73
C GLY A 80 -36.01 -9.86 47.12
N VAL A 81 -35.06 -10.14 46.22
CA VAL A 81 -33.62 -10.01 46.47
C VAL A 81 -32.95 -9.26 45.32
N ILE A 82 -32.12 -8.27 45.66
CA ILE A 82 -31.16 -7.65 44.76
C ILE A 82 -29.79 -7.81 45.40
N ASP A 83 -28.94 -8.61 44.74
CA ASP A 83 -27.57 -8.91 45.13
C ASP A 83 -26.63 -8.87 43.92
N GLU A 84 -25.32 -9.07 44.14
CA GLU A 84 -24.35 -9.09 43.04
C GLU A 84 -24.70 -10.11 41.94
N PRO A 85 -25.12 -11.36 42.25
CA PRO A 85 -25.59 -12.32 41.25
C PRO A 85 -26.78 -11.81 40.41
N PHE A 86 -27.71 -11.08 41.02
CA PHE A 86 -28.82 -10.45 40.30
C PHE A 86 -28.28 -9.42 39.28
N ILE A 87 -27.38 -8.51 39.73
CA ILE A 87 -26.78 -7.46 38.91
C ILE A 87 -25.98 -8.08 37.76
N GLU A 88 -25.09 -9.02 38.04
CA GLU A 88 -24.28 -9.68 37.01
C GLU A 88 -25.13 -10.35 35.93
N LYS A 89 -26.22 -11.00 36.30
CA LYS A 89 -27.15 -11.61 35.34
C LYS A 89 -27.79 -10.55 34.42
N ARG A 90 -28.19 -9.39 34.95
CA ARG A 90 -28.80 -8.30 34.18
C ARG A 90 -27.82 -7.65 33.23
N ILE A 91 -26.60 -7.34 33.69
CA ILE A 91 -25.53 -6.84 32.86
C ILE A 91 -25.22 -7.85 31.72
N LYS A 92 -25.12 -9.15 32.05
CA LYS A 92 -24.91 -10.18 31.03
C LYS A 92 -26.02 -10.25 30.00
N ILE A 93 -27.26 -10.08 30.41
CA ILE A 93 -28.39 -10.00 29.48
C ILE A 93 -28.22 -8.80 28.54
N GLY A 94 -27.89 -7.62 29.08
CA GLY A 94 -27.60 -6.41 28.29
C GLY A 94 -26.48 -6.61 27.27
N LEU A 95 -25.35 -7.21 27.70
CA LEU A 95 -24.21 -7.52 26.82
C LEU A 95 -24.59 -8.47 25.68
N VAL A 96 -25.39 -9.51 25.96
CA VAL A 96 -25.87 -10.45 24.94
C VAL A 96 -26.73 -9.73 23.92
N HIS A 97 -27.68 -8.89 24.35
CA HIS A 97 -28.56 -8.15 23.47
C HIS A 97 -27.81 -7.11 22.61
N SER A 98 -26.85 -6.41 23.21
CA SER A 98 -25.94 -5.52 22.47
C SER A 98 -25.11 -6.29 21.43
N HIS A 99 -24.62 -7.47 21.76
CA HIS A 99 -23.79 -8.30 20.88
C HIS A 99 -24.55 -8.83 19.65
N ILE A 100 -25.82 -9.19 19.82
CA ILE A 100 -26.68 -9.66 18.70
C ILE A 100 -27.26 -8.51 17.88
N GLY A 101 -26.89 -7.27 18.16
CA GLY A 101 -27.32 -6.09 17.42
C GLY A 101 -28.73 -5.59 17.74
N LEU A 102 -29.30 -6.01 18.89
CA LEU A 102 -30.56 -5.42 19.36
C LEU A 102 -30.31 -3.98 19.82
N ASN A 103 -31.02 -3.01 19.21
CA ASN A 103 -30.92 -1.62 19.62
C ASN A 103 -31.45 -1.40 21.04
N ALA A 104 -30.78 -0.56 21.84
CA ALA A 104 -31.21 -0.22 23.20
C ALA A 104 -32.65 0.32 23.24
N ASP A 105 -33.09 1.04 22.22
CA ASP A 105 -34.44 1.58 22.14
C ASP A 105 -35.52 0.48 22.16
N TYR A 106 -35.31 -0.61 21.42
CA TYR A 106 -36.22 -1.75 21.43
C TYR A 106 -36.18 -2.52 22.76
N TYR A 107 -34.98 -2.65 23.33
CA TYR A 107 -34.84 -3.28 24.64
C TYR A 107 -35.61 -2.51 25.71
N LEU A 108 -35.39 -1.19 25.80
CA LEU A 108 -36.08 -0.33 26.76
C LEU A 108 -37.57 -0.23 26.46
N GLY A 109 -37.97 -0.18 25.20
CA GLY A 109 -39.38 -0.18 24.78
C GLY A 109 -40.13 -1.44 25.25
N THR A 110 -39.47 -2.58 25.37
CA THR A 110 -40.03 -3.82 25.86
C THR A 110 -40.53 -3.70 27.31
N TYR A 111 -39.87 -2.89 28.16
CA TYR A 111 -40.34 -2.64 29.52
C TYR A 111 -41.73 -1.98 29.55
N MET A 112 -42.04 -1.08 28.62
CA MET A 112 -43.34 -0.48 28.51
C MET A 112 -44.39 -1.51 28.11
N VAL A 113 -44.07 -2.41 27.17
CA VAL A 113 -44.96 -3.52 26.80
C VAL A 113 -45.24 -4.44 28.02
N TYR A 114 -44.20 -4.73 28.80
CA TYR A 114 -44.40 -5.48 30.06
C TYR A 114 -45.29 -4.75 31.06
N LEU A 115 -45.06 -3.45 31.28
CA LEU A 115 -45.82 -2.65 32.24
C LEU A 115 -47.29 -2.54 31.84
N ASP A 116 -47.57 -2.33 30.56
CA ASP A 116 -48.93 -2.24 30.04
C ASP A 116 -49.69 -3.58 30.26
N LEU A 117 -49.07 -4.70 29.88
CA LEU A 117 -49.66 -6.02 30.03
C LEU A 117 -49.80 -6.42 31.51
N ALA A 118 -48.76 -6.16 32.33
CA ALA A 118 -48.81 -6.45 33.78
C ALA A 118 -49.89 -5.59 34.46
N THR A 119 -50.03 -4.30 34.11
CA THR A 119 -51.07 -3.41 34.63
C THR A 119 -52.46 -3.97 34.32
N GLN A 120 -52.69 -4.35 33.07
CA GLN A 120 -53.98 -4.89 32.63
C GLN A 120 -54.38 -6.13 33.43
N TYR A 121 -53.44 -7.10 33.62
CA TYR A 121 -53.74 -8.30 34.39
C TYR A 121 -53.78 -8.05 35.92
N MET A 122 -52.95 -7.13 36.44
CA MET A 122 -53.00 -6.79 37.88
C MET A 122 -54.30 -6.12 38.26
N GLN A 123 -54.90 -5.29 37.42
CA GLN A 123 -56.20 -4.72 37.66
C GLN A 123 -57.30 -5.80 37.72
N GLU A 124 -57.17 -6.86 36.94
CA GLU A 124 -58.10 -7.99 36.94
C GLU A 124 -57.98 -8.85 38.22
N PHE A 125 -56.75 -9.16 38.63
CA PHE A 125 -56.45 -10.08 39.73
C PHE A 125 -56.41 -9.40 41.10
N LEU A 126 -56.09 -8.07 41.16
CA LEU A 126 -55.91 -7.28 42.39
C LEU A 126 -56.64 -5.93 42.26
N PRO A 127 -57.97 -5.91 42.06
CA PRO A 127 -58.69 -4.68 41.73
C PRO A 127 -58.46 -3.53 42.72
N ASP A 128 -58.33 -3.82 44.00
CA ASP A 128 -58.17 -2.83 45.06
C ASP A 128 -56.68 -2.50 45.40
N ASN A 129 -55.71 -3.28 44.92
CA ASN A 129 -54.31 -3.17 45.34
C ASN A 129 -53.28 -3.29 44.21
N TRP A 130 -53.68 -3.14 42.95
CA TRP A 130 -52.83 -3.26 41.76
C TRP A 130 -51.77 -2.13 41.69
N TYR A 131 -52.14 -0.91 42.03
CA TYR A 131 -51.31 0.28 41.84
C TYR A 131 -49.98 0.22 42.59
N PRO A 132 -49.92 -0.08 43.88
CA PRO A 132 -48.64 -0.21 44.61
C PRO A 132 -47.71 -1.29 44.03
N VAL A 133 -48.27 -2.42 43.56
CA VAL A 133 -47.53 -3.51 42.94
C VAL A 133 -46.90 -3.08 41.61
N ILE A 134 -47.70 -2.43 40.75
CA ILE A 134 -47.20 -1.90 39.46
C ILE A 134 -46.17 -0.78 39.69
N HIS A 135 -46.38 0.09 40.68
CA HIS A 135 -45.42 1.12 41.00
C HIS A 135 -44.09 0.54 41.45
N ALA A 136 -44.06 -0.50 42.28
CA ALA A 136 -42.88 -1.24 42.66
C ALA A 136 -42.20 -1.95 41.47
N LEU A 137 -43.01 -2.56 40.58
CA LEU A 137 -42.52 -3.17 39.34
C LEU A 137 -41.90 -2.14 38.39
N THR A 138 -42.44 -0.92 38.29
CA THR A 138 -41.87 0.18 37.51
C THR A 138 -40.49 0.57 38.03
N LYS A 139 -40.32 0.65 39.34
CA LYS A 139 -38.97 0.90 39.93
C LYS A 139 -37.98 -0.23 39.63
N MET A 140 -38.44 -1.50 39.69
CA MET A 140 -37.59 -2.65 39.30
C MET A 140 -37.18 -2.56 37.83
N PHE A 141 -38.08 -2.29 36.91
CA PHE A 141 -37.75 -2.11 35.50
C PHE A 141 -36.82 -0.90 35.27
N ASN A 142 -37.00 0.18 36.03
CA ASN A 142 -36.11 1.33 35.94
C ASN A 142 -34.67 0.97 36.39
N PHE A 143 -34.52 0.23 37.48
CA PHE A 143 -33.21 -0.27 37.91
C PHE A 143 -32.59 -1.23 36.89
N ASP A 144 -33.38 -2.16 36.39
CA ASP A 144 -32.95 -3.12 35.39
C ASP A 144 -32.49 -2.41 34.08
N SER A 145 -33.22 -1.37 33.67
CA SER A 145 -32.87 -0.55 32.50
C SER A 145 -31.51 0.17 32.68
N GLN A 146 -31.20 0.64 33.89
CA GLN A 146 -29.91 1.26 34.17
C GLN A 146 -28.77 0.24 34.03
N LEU A 147 -28.94 -0.99 34.54
CA LEU A 147 -27.94 -2.04 34.42
C LEU A 147 -27.70 -2.47 32.98
N VAL A 148 -28.76 -2.53 32.18
CA VAL A 148 -28.65 -2.87 30.77
C VAL A 148 -28.00 -1.76 29.95
N LEU A 149 -28.36 -0.50 30.18
CA LEU A 149 -27.72 0.65 29.53
C LEU A 149 -26.20 0.68 29.84
N GLU A 150 -25.80 0.40 31.08
CA GLU A 150 -24.39 0.29 31.45
C GLU A 150 -23.64 -0.77 30.61
N ALA A 151 -24.31 -1.92 30.34
CA ALA A 151 -23.76 -2.95 29.49
C ALA A 151 -23.58 -2.48 28.02
N TYR A 152 -24.55 -1.74 27.48
CA TYR A 152 -24.47 -1.14 26.14
C TYR A 152 -23.33 -0.10 26.05
N GLU A 153 -23.25 0.81 27.04
CA GLU A 153 -22.21 1.82 27.11
C GLU A 153 -20.81 1.21 27.20
N THR A 154 -20.65 0.15 27.99
CA THR A 154 -19.37 -0.56 28.12
C THR A 154 -18.95 -1.13 26.77
N LYS A 155 -19.85 -1.79 26.06
CA LYS A 155 -19.58 -2.36 24.74
C LYS A 155 -19.22 -1.28 23.70
N GLU A 156 -19.93 -0.17 23.72
CA GLU A 156 -19.66 0.97 22.82
C GLU A 156 -18.25 1.55 23.09
N LYS A 157 -17.91 1.72 24.37
CA LYS A 157 -16.59 2.22 24.79
C LYS A 157 -15.45 1.28 24.37
N ASP A 158 -15.63 -0.02 24.52
CA ASP A 158 -14.64 -1.00 24.07
C ASP A 158 -14.43 -0.91 22.56
N THR A 159 -15.51 -0.81 21.78
CA THR A 159 -15.43 -0.66 20.32
C THR A 159 -14.72 0.64 19.92
N ILE A 160 -15.00 1.76 20.61
CA ILE A 160 -14.31 3.03 20.37
C ILE A 160 -12.82 2.91 20.66
N ASN A 161 -12.43 2.26 21.77
CA ASN A 161 -11.03 2.05 22.12
C ASN A 161 -10.30 1.21 21.06
N GLU A 162 -10.91 0.12 20.56
CA GLU A 162 -10.36 -0.69 19.46
C GLU A 162 -10.10 0.15 18.21
N VAL A 163 -11.07 0.99 17.80
CA VAL A 163 -10.92 1.88 16.64
C VAL A 163 -9.81 2.91 16.85
N VAL A 164 -9.69 3.47 18.06
CA VAL A 164 -8.63 4.43 18.38
C VAL A 164 -7.24 3.77 18.29
N GLU A 165 -7.08 2.56 18.85
CA GLU A 165 -5.82 1.81 18.75
C GLU A 165 -5.44 1.49 17.29
N GLU A 166 -6.40 1.07 16.47
CA GLU A 166 -6.17 0.84 15.02
C GLU A 166 -5.75 2.13 14.30
N GLN A 167 -6.36 3.27 14.63
CA GLN A 167 -5.99 4.56 14.06
C GLN A 167 -4.57 4.98 14.45
N GLU A 168 -4.16 4.79 15.70
CA GLU A 168 -2.80 5.09 16.15
C GLU A 168 -1.75 4.25 15.41
N LEU A 169 -2.00 2.95 15.23
CA LEU A 169 -1.13 2.06 14.46
C LEU A 169 -1.02 2.50 12.99
N MET A 170 -2.14 2.89 12.38
CA MET A 170 -2.17 3.40 11.01
C MET A 170 -1.36 4.69 10.86
N LEU A 171 -1.52 5.65 11.77
CA LEU A 171 -0.76 6.91 11.77
C LEU A 171 0.75 6.67 11.91
N LYS A 172 1.14 5.72 12.75
CA LYS A 172 2.54 5.31 12.88
C LYS A 172 3.09 4.74 11.56
N ALA A 173 2.35 3.84 10.93
CA ALA A 173 2.74 3.27 9.63
C ALA A 173 2.87 4.36 8.54
N ILE A 174 1.93 5.30 8.46
CA ILE A 174 1.98 6.44 7.53
C ILE A 174 3.25 7.28 7.77
N THR A 175 3.60 7.51 9.05
CA THR A 175 4.81 8.26 9.42
C THR A 175 6.08 7.57 8.92
N GLU A 176 6.20 6.27 9.15
CA GLU A 176 7.35 5.47 8.69
C GLU A 176 7.47 5.46 7.16
N VAL A 177 6.33 5.27 6.45
CA VAL A 177 6.30 5.31 4.98
C VAL A 177 6.69 6.69 4.46
N SER A 178 6.19 7.77 5.06
CA SER A 178 6.52 9.14 4.66
C SER A 178 8.00 9.48 4.85
N GLN A 179 8.63 8.99 5.93
CA GLN A 179 10.06 9.15 6.17
C GLN A 179 10.90 8.40 5.13
N LYS A 180 10.56 7.14 4.85
CA LYS A 180 11.23 6.33 3.81
C LYS A 180 11.09 6.98 2.43
N LEU A 181 9.89 7.46 2.10
CA LEU A 181 9.63 8.14 0.84
C LEU A 181 10.50 9.40 0.70
N THR A 182 10.63 10.21 1.75
CA THR A 182 11.50 11.39 1.74
C THR A 182 12.97 11.00 1.47
N GLY A 183 13.48 9.96 2.13
CA GLY A 183 14.83 9.46 1.88
C GLY A 183 15.05 8.96 0.45
N MET A 184 14.07 8.26 -0.13
CA MET A 184 14.12 7.79 -1.52
C MET A 184 14.10 8.96 -2.52
N ILE A 185 13.34 10.01 -2.25
CA ILE A 185 13.29 11.23 -3.06
C ILE A 185 14.66 11.89 -3.10
N ASP A 186 15.31 12.07 -1.95
CA ASP A 186 16.65 12.67 -1.85
C ASP A 186 17.71 11.84 -2.60
N GLU A 187 17.62 10.50 -2.55
CA GLU A 187 18.52 9.61 -3.28
C GLU A 187 18.28 9.68 -4.79
N LEU A 188 17.01 9.66 -5.23
CA LEU A 188 16.66 9.80 -6.64
C LEU A 188 17.11 11.15 -7.21
N HIS A 189 16.99 12.24 -6.46
CA HIS A 189 17.48 13.56 -6.87
C HIS A 189 18.99 13.54 -7.14
N ARG A 190 19.77 13.00 -6.19
CA ARG A 190 21.23 12.87 -6.35
C ARG A 190 21.60 12.01 -7.55
N ASN A 191 20.97 10.84 -7.69
CA ASN A 191 21.26 9.93 -8.80
C ASN A 191 20.91 10.56 -10.16
N THR A 192 19.79 11.27 -10.26
CA THR A 192 19.39 11.94 -11.48
C THR A 192 20.36 13.07 -11.87
N GLN A 193 20.88 13.79 -10.90
CA GLN A 193 21.90 14.81 -11.12
C GLN A 193 23.21 14.18 -11.65
N VAL A 194 23.68 13.10 -11.02
CA VAL A 194 24.89 12.36 -11.46
C VAL A 194 24.70 11.84 -12.89
N ILE A 195 23.55 11.25 -13.20
CA ILE A 195 23.23 10.78 -14.57
C ILE A 195 23.30 11.92 -15.58
N SER A 196 22.74 13.08 -15.24
CA SER A 196 22.77 14.26 -16.11
C SER A 196 24.17 14.80 -16.36
N GLU A 197 25.02 14.84 -15.32
CA GLU A 197 26.41 15.27 -15.42
C GLU A 197 27.24 14.27 -16.25
N THR A 198 27.14 12.98 -15.94
CA THR A 198 27.85 11.92 -16.70
C THR A 198 27.43 11.92 -18.19
N ALA A 199 26.16 12.16 -18.48
CA ALA A 199 25.71 12.27 -19.87
C ALA A 199 26.33 13.47 -20.59
N LYS A 200 26.47 14.63 -19.94
CA LYS A 200 27.14 15.81 -20.51
C LYS A 200 28.64 15.56 -20.76
N GLU A 201 29.32 14.93 -19.82
CA GLU A 201 30.74 14.57 -19.97
C GLU A 201 30.95 13.56 -21.10
N THR A 202 30.04 12.58 -21.21
CA THR A 202 30.08 11.60 -22.31
C THR A 202 29.87 12.29 -23.65
N ALA A 203 28.91 13.23 -23.77
CA ALA A 203 28.70 13.99 -24.99
C ALA A 203 29.95 14.80 -25.41
N ALA A 204 30.57 15.48 -24.47
CA ALA A 204 31.82 16.21 -24.72
C ALA A 204 32.97 15.29 -25.18
N SER A 205 33.09 14.11 -24.57
CA SER A 205 34.07 13.10 -24.95
C SER A 205 33.84 12.55 -26.35
N GLN A 206 32.56 12.38 -26.75
CA GLN A 206 32.19 11.94 -28.11
C GLN A 206 32.50 13.01 -29.17
N GLU A 207 32.28 14.27 -28.85
CA GLU A 207 32.65 15.36 -29.77
C GLU A 207 34.17 15.40 -30.05
N LEU A 208 34.97 15.21 -28.98
CA LEU A 208 36.41 15.07 -29.12
C LEU A 208 36.80 13.83 -29.94
N ALA A 209 36.20 12.69 -29.69
CA ALA A 209 36.45 11.44 -30.41
C ALA A 209 36.13 11.61 -31.93
N HIS A 210 35.01 12.27 -32.28
CA HIS A 210 34.70 12.59 -33.65
C HIS A 210 35.77 13.47 -34.32
N GLY A 211 36.26 14.47 -33.61
CA GLY A 211 37.40 15.30 -34.08
C GLY A 211 38.60 14.46 -34.45
N LEU A 212 39.04 13.61 -33.52
CA LEU A 212 40.20 12.72 -33.69
C LEU A 212 40.02 11.70 -34.81
N VAL A 213 38.83 11.14 -34.96
CA VAL A 213 38.51 10.22 -36.06
C VAL A 213 38.63 10.94 -37.42
N ASN A 214 38.11 12.17 -37.51
CA ASN A 214 38.24 12.98 -38.73
C ASN A 214 39.68 13.32 -39.07
N GLU A 215 40.49 13.73 -38.09
CA GLU A 215 41.92 13.97 -38.28
C GLU A 215 42.65 12.71 -38.78
N LEU A 216 42.42 11.58 -38.11
CA LEU A 216 43.01 10.29 -38.48
C LEU A 216 42.61 9.85 -39.91
N ASN A 217 41.35 10.10 -40.28
CA ASN A 217 40.88 9.85 -41.66
C ASN A 217 41.64 10.67 -42.70
N GLN A 218 41.94 11.93 -42.39
CA GLN A 218 42.75 12.80 -43.30
C GLN A 218 44.20 12.29 -43.39
N GLU A 219 44.82 11.87 -42.26
CA GLU A 219 46.17 11.33 -42.28
C GLU A 219 46.23 10.04 -43.08
N VAL A 220 45.25 9.12 -42.92
CA VAL A 220 45.20 7.88 -43.71
C VAL A 220 45.02 8.14 -45.18
N GLN A 221 44.21 9.12 -45.59
CA GLN A 221 44.09 9.54 -46.99
C GLN A 221 45.41 10.11 -47.53
N HIS A 222 46.18 10.83 -46.68
CA HIS A 222 47.52 11.32 -47.08
C HIS A 222 48.50 10.17 -47.29
N ILE A 223 48.51 9.16 -46.38
CA ILE A 223 49.30 7.95 -46.58
C ILE A 223 48.94 7.21 -47.87
N GLN A 224 47.66 7.10 -48.24
CA GLN A 224 47.24 6.52 -49.49
C GLN A 224 47.82 7.24 -50.71
N LYS A 225 47.76 8.60 -50.70
CA LYS A 225 48.34 9.40 -51.77
C LYS A 225 49.84 9.22 -51.91
N MET A 226 50.57 9.18 -50.76
CA MET A 226 52.00 8.93 -50.76
C MET A 226 52.33 7.52 -51.24
N GLY A 227 51.51 6.54 -50.85
CA GLY A 227 51.62 5.16 -51.33
C GLY A 227 51.50 5.03 -52.86
N THR A 228 50.52 5.72 -53.45
CA THR A 228 50.36 5.78 -54.92
C THR A 228 51.57 6.39 -55.58
N LEU A 229 52.10 7.51 -55.05
CA LEU A 229 53.32 8.17 -55.60
C LEU A 229 54.56 7.23 -55.56
N ILE A 230 54.78 6.53 -54.43
CA ILE A 230 55.87 5.57 -54.31
C ILE A 230 55.71 4.41 -55.30
N ARG A 231 54.50 3.93 -55.54
CA ARG A 231 54.17 2.91 -56.53
C ARG A 231 54.52 3.37 -57.94
N ASP A 232 54.14 4.60 -58.29
CA ASP A 232 54.47 5.22 -59.59
C ASP A 232 56.00 5.35 -59.80
N ILE A 233 56.71 5.82 -58.76
CA ILE A 233 58.19 5.87 -58.76
C ILE A 233 58.83 4.50 -58.93
N SER A 234 58.27 3.45 -58.26
CA SER A 234 58.71 2.10 -58.39
C SER A 234 58.51 1.54 -59.81
N ASP A 235 57.33 1.83 -60.41
CA ASP A 235 57.02 1.41 -61.77
C ASP A 235 57.98 2.12 -62.78
N GLN A 236 58.23 3.42 -62.63
CA GLN A 236 59.18 4.17 -63.42
C GLN A 236 60.61 3.64 -63.26
N SER A 237 61.05 3.35 -62.01
CA SER A 237 62.38 2.78 -61.75
C SER A 237 62.53 1.40 -62.34
N HIS A 238 61.49 0.57 -62.31
CA HIS A 238 61.48 -0.73 -62.97
C HIS A 238 61.67 -0.60 -64.49
N LEU A 239 60.94 0.33 -65.15
CA LEU A 239 61.08 0.63 -66.57
C LEU A 239 62.45 1.18 -66.92
N LEU A 240 63.01 2.10 -66.11
CA LEU A 240 64.37 2.57 -66.29
C LEU A 240 65.41 1.46 -66.16
N GLY A 241 65.27 0.59 -65.18
CA GLY A 241 66.13 -0.58 -65.03
C GLY A 241 66.01 -1.56 -66.20
N LEU A 242 64.78 -1.71 -66.74
CA LEU A 242 64.57 -2.54 -67.93
C LEU A 242 65.27 -1.95 -69.19
N ASN A 243 65.11 -0.65 -69.38
CA ASN A 243 65.77 0.05 -70.53
C ASN A 243 67.33 -0.03 -70.40
N ALA A 244 67.85 0.20 -69.15
CA ALA A 244 69.28 0.07 -68.91
C ALA A 244 69.84 -1.36 -69.12
N ALA A 245 69.08 -2.40 -68.76
CA ALA A 245 69.42 -3.79 -69.04
C ALA A 245 69.43 -4.12 -70.51
N ILE A 246 68.52 -3.56 -71.30
CA ILE A 246 68.45 -3.72 -72.76
C ILE A 246 69.72 -3.03 -73.40
N GLU A 247 70.04 -1.85 -72.95
CA GLU A 247 71.22 -1.15 -73.49
C GLU A 247 72.52 -1.79 -73.08
N ALA A 248 72.61 -2.30 -71.85
CA ALA A 248 73.73 -3.09 -71.41
C ALA A 248 73.93 -4.35 -72.22
N ALA A 249 72.87 -5.04 -72.56
CA ALA A 249 72.88 -6.20 -73.47
C ALA A 249 73.39 -5.82 -74.89
N HIS A 250 73.01 -4.61 -75.36
CA HIS A 250 73.38 -4.11 -76.67
C HIS A 250 74.94 -3.78 -76.70
N ALA A 251 75.50 -3.38 -75.61
CA ALA A 251 76.92 -3.10 -75.45
C ALA A 251 77.84 -4.34 -75.34
N GLY A 252 77.26 -5.52 -75.27
CA GLY A 252 77.99 -6.82 -75.19
C GLY A 252 78.87 -6.93 -73.97
N GLU A 253 80.11 -7.38 -74.16
CA GLU A 253 81.07 -7.59 -73.04
C GLU A 253 81.37 -6.33 -72.23
N SER A 254 81.39 -5.13 -72.87
CA SER A 254 81.57 -3.85 -72.17
C SER A 254 80.39 -3.41 -71.29
N GLY A 255 79.18 -3.99 -71.49
CA GLY A 255 77.96 -3.69 -70.75
C GLY A 255 77.74 -4.56 -69.50
N ARG A 256 78.51 -5.61 -69.24
CA ARG A 256 78.32 -6.60 -68.15
C ARG A 256 78.14 -5.97 -66.75
N GLY A 257 78.94 -4.93 -66.40
CA GLY A 257 78.77 -4.24 -65.12
C GLY A 257 77.47 -3.46 -65.01
N PHE A 258 77.06 -2.86 -66.11
CA PHE A 258 75.78 -2.16 -66.16
C PHE A 258 74.55 -3.10 -66.11
N GLU A 259 74.66 -4.29 -66.70
CA GLU A 259 73.57 -5.31 -66.62
C GLU A 259 73.25 -5.75 -65.19
N ILE A 260 74.36 -5.92 -64.34
CA ILE A 260 74.23 -6.26 -62.89
C ILE A 260 73.53 -5.15 -62.15
N VAL A 261 73.88 -3.88 -62.40
CA VAL A 261 73.26 -2.72 -61.75
C VAL A 261 71.80 -2.57 -62.21
N ALA A 262 71.49 -2.70 -63.48
CA ALA A 262 70.17 -2.69 -63.99
C ALA A 262 69.26 -3.79 -63.39
N GLY A 263 69.80 -5.01 -63.21
CA GLY A 263 69.15 -6.10 -62.54
C GLY A 263 68.85 -5.79 -61.08
N GLU A 264 69.82 -5.15 -60.36
CA GLU A 264 69.59 -4.78 -58.95
C GLU A 264 68.52 -3.66 -58.81
N ILE A 265 68.52 -2.65 -59.70
CA ILE A 265 67.50 -1.58 -59.75
C ILE A 265 66.10 -2.19 -59.93
N ARG A 266 65.95 -3.13 -60.89
CA ARG A 266 64.66 -3.83 -61.11
C ARG A 266 64.21 -4.62 -59.90
N LYS A 267 65.12 -5.29 -59.24
CA LYS A 267 64.84 -6.06 -58.03
C LYS A 267 64.39 -5.16 -56.88
N LEU A 268 65.07 -4.01 -56.66
CA LEU A 268 64.67 -2.99 -55.65
C LEU A 268 63.33 -2.37 -56.00
N ALA A 269 63.04 -2.05 -57.25
CA ALA A 269 61.75 -1.50 -57.70
C ALA A 269 60.60 -2.50 -57.45
N THR A 270 60.84 -3.78 -57.77
CA THR A 270 59.86 -4.84 -57.53
C THR A 270 59.62 -5.04 -56.04
N GLY A 271 60.68 -5.01 -55.20
CA GLY A 271 60.61 -5.10 -53.77
C GLY A 271 59.83 -3.94 -53.16
N SER A 272 60.11 -2.69 -53.62
CA SER A 272 59.42 -1.47 -53.18
C SER A 272 57.92 -1.54 -53.54
N LYS A 273 57.56 -1.97 -54.73
CA LYS A 273 56.16 -2.15 -55.14
C LYS A 273 55.41 -3.14 -54.26
N LYS A 274 56.07 -4.31 -53.97
CA LYS A 274 55.47 -5.31 -53.07
C LYS A 274 55.27 -4.78 -51.63
N ALA A 275 56.22 -4.02 -51.13
CA ALA A 275 56.10 -3.38 -49.83
C ALA A 275 54.91 -2.37 -49.77
N MET A 276 54.74 -1.59 -50.90
CA MET A 276 53.62 -0.68 -51.02
C MET A 276 52.27 -1.40 -51.09
N ASP A 277 52.17 -2.54 -51.77
CA ASP A 277 50.95 -3.31 -51.80
C ASP A 277 50.57 -3.83 -50.39
N GLN A 278 51.57 -4.18 -49.55
CA GLN A 278 51.34 -4.58 -48.16
C GLN A 278 50.86 -3.39 -47.31
N ILE A 279 51.52 -2.20 -47.48
CA ILE A 279 51.11 -0.96 -46.79
C ILE A 279 49.69 -0.59 -47.17
N GLN A 280 49.30 -0.68 -48.45
CA GLN A 280 47.94 -0.41 -48.90
C GLN A 280 46.90 -1.30 -48.20
N GLY A 281 47.20 -2.60 -48.10
CA GLY A 281 46.31 -3.53 -47.37
C GLY A 281 46.11 -3.18 -45.90
N VAL A 282 47.18 -2.68 -45.23
CA VAL A 282 47.09 -2.20 -43.86
C VAL A 282 46.23 -0.92 -43.77
N VAL A 283 46.48 0.02 -44.69
CA VAL A 283 45.71 1.27 -44.78
C VAL A 283 44.24 1.03 -45.02
N ASP A 284 43.86 0.15 -45.92
CA ASP A 284 42.50 -0.24 -46.18
C ASP A 284 41.79 -0.87 -44.95
N SER A 285 42.57 -1.67 -44.20
CA SER A 285 42.10 -2.21 -42.88
C SER A 285 41.89 -1.11 -41.84
N ILE A 286 42.75 -0.09 -41.79
CA ILE A 286 42.61 1.06 -40.88
C ILE A 286 41.35 1.84 -41.27
N MET A 287 41.13 2.15 -42.57
CA MET A 287 39.93 2.83 -43.06
C MET A 287 38.66 2.11 -42.67
N THR A 288 38.61 0.80 -42.80
CA THR A 288 37.46 -0.01 -42.39
C THR A 288 37.18 0.14 -40.88
N LYS A 289 38.25 0.10 -40.05
CA LYS A 289 38.12 0.32 -38.60
C LYS A 289 37.68 1.70 -38.22
N LEU A 290 38.15 2.73 -38.92
CA LEU A 290 37.73 4.13 -38.71
C LEU A 290 36.24 4.32 -38.96
N VAL A 291 35.68 3.72 -40.04
CA VAL A 291 34.24 3.72 -40.31
C VAL A 291 33.46 3.05 -39.19
N GLN A 292 33.97 1.94 -38.68
CA GLN A 292 33.34 1.26 -37.56
C GLN A 292 33.37 2.09 -36.27
N VAL A 293 34.50 2.71 -35.93
CA VAL A 293 34.66 3.58 -34.75
C VAL A 293 33.70 4.79 -34.88
N SER A 294 33.61 5.42 -36.06
CA SER A 294 32.68 6.53 -36.30
C SER A 294 31.24 6.11 -36.02
N LYS A 295 30.82 4.94 -36.53
CA LYS A 295 29.48 4.42 -36.31
C LYS A 295 29.17 4.16 -34.83
N GLU A 296 30.12 3.58 -34.09
CA GLU A 296 29.95 3.33 -32.64
C GLU A 296 29.94 4.63 -31.84
N SER A 297 30.68 5.66 -32.29
CA SER A 297 30.65 6.98 -31.69
C SER A 297 29.28 7.64 -31.90
N ASP A 298 28.68 7.56 -33.12
CA ASP A 298 27.34 8.05 -33.41
C ASP A 298 26.28 7.35 -32.53
N ASN A 299 26.37 6.02 -32.39
CA ASN A 299 25.49 5.24 -31.53
C ASN A 299 25.58 5.71 -30.06
N THR A 300 26.81 5.97 -29.58
CA THR A 300 27.04 6.44 -28.21
C THR A 300 26.45 7.84 -28.00
N THR A 301 26.59 8.74 -28.97
CA THR A 301 25.93 10.05 -28.96
C THR A 301 24.41 9.95 -28.85
N GLY A 302 23.78 9.12 -29.68
CA GLY A 302 22.33 8.88 -29.59
C GLY A 302 21.89 8.26 -28.27
N ASN A 303 22.69 7.38 -27.65
CA ASN A 303 22.42 6.84 -26.33
C ASN A 303 22.50 7.91 -25.25
N THR A 304 23.48 8.81 -25.34
CA THR A 304 23.66 9.93 -24.41
C THR A 304 22.50 10.91 -24.47
N GLU A 305 22.00 11.23 -25.66
CA GLU A 305 20.78 12.06 -25.81
C GLU A 305 19.54 11.43 -25.16
N ARG A 306 19.36 10.13 -25.36
CA ARG A 306 18.27 9.37 -24.70
C ARG A 306 18.43 9.38 -23.17
N GLN A 307 19.64 9.27 -22.68
CA GLN A 307 19.94 9.32 -21.23
C GLN A 307 19.60 10.68 -20.63
N VAL A 308 19.91 11.78 -21.32
CA VAL A 308 19.52 13.15 -20.93
C VAL A 308 18.00 13.30 -20.89
N HIS A 309 17.29 12.76 -21.90
CA HIS A 309 15.83 12.78 -21.93
C HIS A 309 15.22 12.02 -20.75
N SER A 310 15.65 10.77 -20.51
CA SER A 310 15.15 9.95 -19.39
C SER A 310 15.47 10.60 -18.04
N SER A 311 16.60 11.28 -17.89
CA SER A 311 16.93 12.04 -16.69
C SER A 311 15.93 13.17 -16.43
N LYS A 312 15.47 13.88 -17.47
CA LYS A 312 14.43 14.91 -17.33
C LYS A 312 13.08 14.34 -16.92
N GLU A 313 12.71 13.18 -17.46
CA GLU A 313 11.48 12.47 -17.05
C GLU A 313 11.54 12.04 -15.59
N LEU A 314 12.70 11.54 -15.12
CA LEU A 314 12.92 11.18 -13.72
C LEU A 314 12.80 12.40 -12.80
N ILE A 315 13.29 13.58 -13.19
CA ILE A 315 13.12 14.83 -12.41
C ILE A 315 11.62 15.16 -12.25
N ALA A 316 10.84 15.04 -13.30
CA ALA A 316 9.38 15.26 -13.23
C ALA A 316 8.69 14.25 -12.33
N PHE A 317 9.12 12.99 -12.36
CA PHE A 317 8.59 11.95 -11.48
C PHE A 317 8.94 12.20 -10.00
N VAL A 318 10.17 12.63 -9.70
CA VAL A 318 10.59 13.02 -8.35
C VAL A 318 9.72 14.16 -7.81
N ALA A 319 9.44 15.18 -8.62
CA ALA A 319 8.55 16.28 -8.23
C ALA A 319 7.12 15.81 -7.89
N MET A 320 6.58 14.81 -8.60
CA MET A 320 5.30 14.20 -8.23
C MET A 320 5.38 13.45 -6.89
N MET A 321 6.45 12.71 -6.65
CA MET A 321 6.66 12.02 -5.37
C MET A 321 6.78 12.99 -4.19
N GLU A 322 7.40 14.15 -4.39
CA GLU A 322 7.43 15.24 -3.39
C GLU A 322 6.02 15.73 -3.05
N GLY A 323 5.15 15.87 -4.06
CA GLY A 323 3.74 16.19 -3.86
C GLY A 323 3.05 15.16 -2.98
N VAL A 324 3.17 13.86 -3.32
CA VAL A 324 2.58 12.76 -2.53
C VAL A 324 3.13 12.74 -1.09
N SER A 325 4.44 12.94 -0.91
CA SER A 325 5.05 13.02 0.43
C SER A 325 4.49 14.17 1.26
N LYS A 326 4.23 15.31 0.62
CA LYS A 326 3.60 16.47 1.26
C LYS A 326 2.16 16.17 1.66
N ASP A 327 1.38 15.55 0.78
CA ASP A 327 -0.02 15.18 1.06
C ASP A 327 -0.12 14.19 2.23
N LEU A 328 0.78 13.20 2.30
CA LEU A 328 0.87 12.27 3.44
C LEU A 328 1.18 13.00 4.75
N LYS A 329 2.08 13.97 4.74
CA LYS A 329 2.40 14.80 5.93
C LYS A 329 1.23 15.70 6.35
N GLU A 330 0.43 16.18 5.40
CA GLU A 330 -0.78 16.97 5.70
C GLU A 330 -1.90 16.10 6.27
N LEU A 331 -2.10 14.88 5.75
CA LEU A 331 -3.03 13.90 6.30
C LEU A 331 -2.68 13.56 7.76
N GLN A 332 -1.40 13.33 8.04
CA GLN A 332 -0.91 13.07 9.38
C GLN A 332 -1.26 14.23 10.36
N LYS A 333 -1.07 15.50 9.94
CA LYS A 333 -1.36 16.67 10.78
C LYS A 333 -2.85 16.87 11.08
N LYS A 334 -3.75 16.37 10.24
CA LYS A 334 -5.20 16.50 10.45
C LYS A 334 -5.76 15.48 11.45
N HIS A 335 -5.01 14.42 11.71
CA HIS A 335 -5.43 13.31 12.59
C HIS A 335 -4.63 13.24 13.90
N VAL A 336 -3.72 14.16 14.15
CA VAL A 336 -3.05 14.46 15.43
C VAL A 336 -3.69 15.70 16.04
#